data_d045be9d64201f9653cf96248efc5bca
#
_entry.id   d045be9d64201f9653cf96248efc5bca
#
_cell.length_a   1.000
_cell.length_b   1.000
_cell.length_c   1.000
_cell.angle_alpha   90.00
_cell.angle_beta   90.00
_cell.angle_gamma   90.00
#
_symmetry.space_group_name_H-M   'P 1'
#
loop_
_entity.id
_entity.type
_entity.pdbx_description
1 polymer ?
#
loop_
_entity_poly.entity_id
_entity_poly.type
_entity_poly.pdbx_seq_one_letter_code
_entity_poly.pdbx_strand_id
1 'polypeptide(L)'
;MTRAARLAGILVPGKVYMRSINKVVTQCAAALVVWALGAAAGAQEPAQQSSQQPAQSDQQNPTIKAEVSLVNIFATVRDKKKQIIPTLKKEDFRIFENDQEQKIAFFSAEKTLPVTLGLLIDTSGSEQNRLPAEQEAATAFLNRVLRKGDEAMVISFDVDVDLLSDFTEDRAQLDRAIRSARINAPMVSMTNPGPLPPESRTRGLRGTAFYDAIWTACGDKLATEAGRKALVIITDADDQGSKVRVEEAIEAAERTNTVIHILLVHDPGFGWRPDIAHKIADATGGRVIEVSSEKHLHEAFDQISEELRSEYTLGYYPTNAARDGTFRKIKVEATDKDLKVLARKGYYAPKDGPA
;
A
#
# COMPACT_ATOMS: atom_id res chain seq x y z
N MET A 1 36.39 26.32 46.56
CA MET A 1 37.36 26.45 45.46
C MET A 1 36.75 25.76 44.25
N THR A 2 36.10 26.55 43.37
CA THR A 2 36.42 26.88 41.99
C THR A 2 36.51 25.64 41.07
N ARG A 3 35.70 25.45 40.06
CA ARG A 3 35.40 26.31 38.94
C ARG A 3 34.22 25.77 38.10
N ALA A 4 33.36 26.65 37.68
CA ALA A 4 32.36 26.48 36.62
C ALA A 4 33.06 26.37 35.27
N ALA A 5 32.47 25.62 34.35
CA ALA A 5 32.65 25.85 32.91
C ALA A 5 31.33 25.61 32.15
N ARG A 6 30.85 26.68 31.57
CA ARG A 6 29.82 26.77 30.52
C ARG A 6 30.38 26.26 29.21
N LEU A 7 29.56 25.66 28.40
CA LEU A 7 29.62 25.68 26.92
C LEU A 7 28.21 25.34 26.44
N ALA A 8 27.45 26.31 25.99
CA ALA A 8 27.37 26.90 24.69
C ALA A 8 26.81 25.93 23.62
N GLY A 9 25.56 26.22 23.22
CA GLY A 9 24.82 25.53 22.20
C GLY A 9 25.40 25.71 20.80
N ILE A 10 25.13 24.75 19.95
CA ILE A 10 25.21 24.93 18.49
C ILE A 10 23.92 24.36 17.90
N LEU A 11 23.09 25.29 17.48
CA LEU A 11 21.97 25.10 16.58
C LEU A 11 22.55 24.84 15.18
N VAL A 12 22.17 23.76 14.52
CA VAL A 12 22.47 23.55 13.10
C VAL A 12 21.15 23.46 12.34
N PRO A 13 20.89 24.37 11.40
CA PRO A 13 19.63 24.35 10.64
C PRO A 13 19.67 23.29 9.54
N GLY A 14 18.54 22.61 9.37
CA GLY A 14 18.30 21.59 8.37
C GLY A 14 18.49 22.08 6.93
N LYS A 15 19.20 21.34 6.15
CA LYS A 15 19.21 21.43 4.69
C LYS A 15 18.26 20.39 4.11
N VAL A 16 17.15 20.89 3.59
CA VAL A 16 16.27 20.17 2.67
C VAL A 16 17.03 19.89 1.39
N TYR A 17 17.27 18.64 1.07
CA TYR A 17 17.82 18.22 -0.22
C TYR A 17 16.66 17.89 -1.18
N MET A 18 16.29 18.89 -1.97
CA MET A 18 15.46 18.71 -3.15
C MET A 18 16.35 18.08 -4.26
N ARG A 19 16.22 16.80 -4.53
CA ARG A 19 16.82 16.19 -5.72
C ARG A 19 15.92 16.42 -6.92
N SER A 20 16.29 17.38 -7.73
CA SER A 20 15.79 17.64 -9.07
C SER A 20 16.16 16.48 -10.01
N ILE A 21 15.13 15.80 -10.53
CA ILE A 21 15.24 14.92 -11.70
C ILE A 21 15.00 15.80 -12.93
N ASN A 22 16.07 16.30 -13.54
CA ASN A 22 16.04 16.81 -14.90
C ASN A 22 17.45 16.73 -15.48
N LYS A 23 17.75 15.65 -16.17
CA LYS A 23 18.81 15.56 -17.18
C LYS A 23 18.57 14.29 -17.98
N VAL A 24 17.97 14.42 -19.12
CA VAL A 24 18.32 13.79 -20.39
C VAL A 24 17.26 14.27 -21.39
N VAL A 25 17.55 15.29 -22.13
CA VAL A 25 17.26 15.52 -23.56
C VAL A 25 17.90 16.86 -23.92
N THR A 26 19.11 16.86 -24.45
CA THR A 26 19.59 17.89 -25.35
C THR A 26 20.92 17.39 -25.96
N GLN A 27 20.87 16.88 -27.13
CA GLN A 27 21.94 16.94 -28.13
C GLN A 27 21.36 16.50 -29.46
N CYS A 28 21.29 17.46 -30.37
CA CYS A 28 21.52 17.38 -31.79
C CYS A 28 20.76 18.50 -32.49
N ALA A 29 21.42 19.57 -32.84
CA ALA A 29 21.42 20.19 -34.14
C ALA A 29 22.08 21.57 -34.05
N ALA A 30 23.36 21.60 -34.37
CA ALA A 30 24.05 22.79 -34.84
C ALA A 30 24.44 22.52 -36.29
N ALA A 31 24.06 23.42 -37.22
CA ALA A 31 24.85 23.77 -38.42
C ALA A 31 24.07 24.76 -39.24
N LEU A 32 24.61 25.94 -39.28
CA LEU A 32 25.09 26.67 -40.46
C LEU A 32 24.02 27.27 -41.39
N VAL A 33 24.04 28.47 -41.76
CA VAL A 33 24.99 29.55 -42.04
C VAL A 33 24.44 30.45 -43.13
N VAL A 34 24.34 31.75 -42.84
CA VAL A 34 24.89 32.89 -43.60
C VAL A 34 24.62 33.10 -45.12
N TRP A 35 24.45 34.36 -45.45
CA TRP A 35 24.50 35.10 -46.72
C TRP A 35 23.14 35.37 -47.41
N ALA A 36 22.81 36.55 -47.96
CA ALA A 36 23.56 37.81 -48.14
C ALA A 36 22.54 38.93 -48.46
N LEU A 37 23.08 40.12 -48.30
CA LEU A 37 22.54 41.41 -48.73
C LEU A 37 22.04 41.47 -50.18
N GLY A 38 21.03 42.33 -50.44
CA GLY A 38 20.69 42.82 -51.76
C GLY A 38 19.47 43.76 -51.78
N ALA A 39 19.67 44.96 -51.53
CA ALA A 39 19.26 46.25 -52.07
C ALA A 39 17.95 46.41 -52.86
N ALA A 40 17.16 47.34 -52.33
CA ALA A 40 16.62 48.55 -52.94
C ALA A 40 15.41 48.54 -53.93
N ALA A 41 14.49 49.34 -53.50
CA ALA A 41 13.69 50.32 -54.27
C ALA A 41 12.44 49.86 -55.04
N GLY A 42 11.35 50.54 -54.75
CA GLY A 42 10.23 50.68 -55.65
C GLY A 42 8.88 50.82 -54.95
N ALA A 43 8.46 52.01 -54.71
CA ALA A 43 7.14 52.41 -54.29
C ALA A 43 6.06 52.02 -55.29
N GLN A 44 4.89 51.62 -54.74
CA GLN A 44 3.57 52.12 -55.23
C GLN A 44 2.47 51.37 -54.44
N GLU A 45 1.72 52.14 -53.65
CA GLU A 45 0.34 51.79 -53.32
C GLU A 45 -0.52 51.90 -54.54
N PRO A 46 -1.56 51.05 -54.72
CA PRO A 46 -2.87 51.59 -54.46
C PRO A 46 -3.93 50.60 -53.92
N ALA A 47 -4.85 51.23 -53.21
CA ALA A 47 -6.27 50.94 -53.13
C ALA A 47 -6.80 49.63 -52.48
N GLN A 48 -7.44 49.89 -51.37
CA GLN A 48 -8.47 49.10 -50.67
C GLN A 48 -9.43 48.35 -51.58
N GLN A 49 -9.55 47.05 -51.37
CA GLN A 49 -10.78 46.32 -51.52
C GLN A 49 -11.08 45.48 -50.29
N SER A 50 -12.08 45.95 -49.58
CA SER A 50 -12.74 45.24 -48.49
C SER A 50 -13.47 44.00 -49.04
N SER A 51 -12.93 42.83 -48.78
CA SER A 51 -13.68 41.57 -48.88
C SER A 51 -13.97 41.08 -47.46
N GLN A 52 -15.20 41.26 -47.04
CA GLN A 52 -15.76 40.64 -45.85
C GLN A 52 -15.73 39.13 -46.02
N GLN A 53 -14.82 38.46 -45.29
CA GLN A 53 -14.92 37.02 -45.05
C GLN A 53 -15.96 36.81 -43.94
N PRO A 54 -16.90 35.87 -44.09
CA PRO A 54 -17.79 35.52 -43.00
C PRO A 54 -16.98 34.82 -41.90
N ALA A 55 -17.14 35.29 -40.69
CA ALA A 55 -16.62 34.66 -39.49
C ALA A 55 -17.10 33.19 -39.40
N GLN A 56 -16.22 32.26 -39.68
CA GLN A 56 -16.42 30.88 -39.28
C GLN A 56 -16.35 30.85 -37.78
N SER A 57 -17.51 30.69 -37.15
CA SER A 57 -17.59 30.31 -35.73
C SER A 57 -17.01 28.92 -35.60
N ASP A 58 -15.74 28.83 -35.16
CA ASP A 58 -15.18 27.61 -34.62
C ASP A 58 -16.01 27.25 -33.37
N GLN A 59 -17.05 26.44 -33.62
CA GLN A 59 -17.64 25.65 -32.55
C GLN A 59 -16.59 24.64 -32.11
N GLN A 60 -15.71 25.04 -31.21
CA GLN A 60 -14.92 24.11 -30.43
C GLN A 60 -15.91 23.28 -29.62
N ASN A 61 -16.34 22.15 -30.17
CA ASN A 61 -16.94 21.10 -29.36
C ASN A 61 -15.92 20.74 -28.26
N PRO A 62 -16.23 20.94 -26.98
CA PRO A 62 -15.36 20.47 -25.93
C PRO A 62 -15.30 18.94 -26.03
N THR A 63 -14.22 18.44 -26.58
CA THR A 63 -13.93 17.01 -26.53
C THR A 63 -13.65 16.70 -25.06
N ILE A 64 -14.68 16.27 -24.32
CA ILE A 64 -14.54 15.72 -23.00
C ILE A 64 -13.71 14.45 -23.18
N LYS A 65 -12.41 14.54 -23.01
CA LYS A 65 -11.55 13.37 -22.83
C LYS A 65 -11.89 12.79 -21.46
N ALA A 66 -12.88 11.90 -21.42
CA ALA A 66 -13.11 11.07 -20.25
C ALA A 66 -11.87 10.19 -20.07
N GLU A 67 -11.00 10.56 -19.14
CA GLU A 67 -9.85 9.75 -18.76
C GLU A 67 -10.40 8.57 -17.95
N VAL A 68 -10.65 7.47 -18.64
CA VAL A 68 -11.13 6.23 -18.00
C VAL A 68 -9.94 5.54 -17.38
N SER A 69 -9.87 5.59 -16.05
CA SER A 69 -8.79 4.95 -15.30
C SER A 69 -8.96 3.43 -15.34
N LEU A 70 -7.88 2.72 -15.65
CA LEU A 70 -7.82 1.26 -15.57
C LEU A 70 -7.96 0.82 -14.10
N VAL A 71 -8.91 -0.05 -13.81
CA VAL A 71 -9.07 -0.68 -12.50
C VAL A 71 -8.21 -1.96 -12.48
N ASN A 72 -7.17 -1.97 -11.65
CA ASN A 72 -6.30 -3.12 -11.47
C ASN A 72 -6.78 -3.97 -10.29
N ILE A 73 -6.75 -5.29 -10.47
CA ILE A 73 -7.11 -6.29 -9.46
C ILE A 73 -5.97 -7.29 -9.38
N PHE A 74 -5.47 -7.53 -8.18
CA PHE A 74 -4.59 -8.66 -7.89
C PHE A 74 -5.45 -9.82 -7.40
N ALA A 75 -5.20 -11.00 -7.95
CA ALA A 75 -6.00 -12.18 -7.66
C ALA A 75 -5.14 -13.43 -7.47
N THR A 76 -5.39 -14.17 -6.41
CA THR A 76 -4.84 -15.52 -6.20
C THR A 76 -5.92 -16.56 -6.43
N VAL A 77 -5.59 -17.65 -7.11
CA VAL A 77 -6.54 -18.74 -7.38
C VAL A 77 -6.07 -20.03 -6.70
N ARG A 78 -7.02 -20.73 -6.06
CA ARG A 78 -6.76 -21.98 -5.35
C ARG A 78 -7.78 -23.06 -5.72
N ASP A 79 -7.32 -24.29 -5.69
CA ASP A 79 -8.21 -25.46 -5.81
C ASP A 79 -8.88 -25.83 -4.47
N LYS A 80 -9.69 -26.88 -4.49
CA LYS A 80 -10.37 -27.43 -3.29
C LYS A 80 -9.39 -27.94 -2.22
N LYS A 81 -8.15 -28.26 -2.61
CA LYS A 81 -7.06 -28.67 -1.69
C LYS A 81 -6.28 -27.48 -1.16
N LYS A 82 -6.73 -26.24 -1.46
CA LYS A 82 -6.08 -24.97 -1.11
C LYS A 82 -4.71 -24.78 -1.80
N GLN A 83 -4.39 -25.52 -2.85
CA GLN A 83 -3.19 -25.36 -3.64
C GLN A 83 -3.34 -24.19 -4.61
N ILE A 84 -2.30 -23.39 -4.76
CA ILE A 84 -2.29 -22.25 -5.68
C ILE A 84 -2.24 -22.76 -7.12
N ILE A 85 -3.10 -22.22 -7.97
CA ILE A 85 -3.16 -22.53 -9.40
C ILE A 85 -2.59 -21.35 -10.19
N PRO A 86 -1.33 -21.44 -10.68
CA PRO A 86 -0.65 -20.32 -11.35
C PRO A 86 -0.69 -20.41 -12.87
N THR A 87 -1.53 -21.27 -13.45
CA THR A 87 -1.49 -21.65 -14.88
C THR A 87 -2.71 -21.20 -15.68
N LEU A 88 -3.60 -20.42 -15.07
CA LEU A 88 -4.81 -19.92 -15.72
C LEU A 88 -4.49 -18.84 -16.75
N LYS A 89 -5.38 -18.71 -17.72
CA LYS A 89 -5.34 -17.73 -18.79
C LYS A 89 -6.43 -16.68 -18.58
N LYS A 90 -6.41 -15.62 -19.36
CA LYS A 90 -7.39 -14.55 -19.32
C LYS A 90 -8.82 -15.06 -19.47
N GLU A 91 -9.03 -16.03 -20.32
CA GLU A 91 -10.34 -16.61 -20.66
C GLU A 91 -10.94 -17.42 -19.49
N ASP A 92 -10.10 -17.80 -18.51
CA ASP A 92 -10.54 -18.51 -17.32
C ASP A 92 -11.12 -17.59 -16.25
N PHE A 93 -11.14 -16.26 -16.48
CA PHE A 93 -11.62 -15.26 -15.52
C PHE A 93 -12.82 -14.49 -16.05
N ARG A 94 -13.73 -14.15 -15.12
CA ARG A 94 -14.82 -13.20 -15.32
C ARG A 94 -14.79 -12.16 -14.20
N ILE A 95 -14.97 -10.90 -14.56
CA ILE A 95 -15.00 -9.77 -13.62
C ILE A 95 -16.38 -9.13 -13.68
N PHE A 96 -16.93 -8.82 -12.51
CA PHE A 96 -18.18 -8.09 -12.36
C PHE A 96 -17.94 -6.85 -11.50
N GLU A 97 -18.48 -5.70 -11.92
CA GLU A 97 -18.58 -4.48 -11.14
C GLU A 97 -20.06 -4.18 -10.88
N ASN A 98 -20.46 -4.10 -9.62
CA ASN A 98 -21.87 -3.92 -9.22
C ASN A 98 -22.81 -4.89 -9.98
N ASP A 99 -22.39 -6.17 -10.04
CA ASP A 99 -23.06 -7.28 -10.72
C ASP A 99 -23.13 -7.16 -12.25
N GLN A 100 -22.53 -6.13 -12.86
CA GLN A 100 -22.39 -5.99 -14.30
C GLN A 100 -21.05 -6.56 -14.79
N GLU A 101 -21.08 -7.50 -15.74
CA GLU A 101 -19.86 -8.09 -16.29
C GLU A 101 -18.99 -7.06 -17.00
N GLN A 102 -17.69 -7.09 -16.75
CA GLN A 102 -16.70 -6.18 -17.30
C GLN A 102 -15.76 -6.93 -18.23
N LYS A 103 -15.35 -6.27 -19.32
CA LYS A 103 -14.38 -6.83 -20.26
C LYS A 103 -12.97 -6.69 -19.71
N ILE A 104 -12.27 -7.80 -19.51
CA ILE A 104 -10.86 -7.79 -19.11
C ILE A 104 -10.04 -7.15 -20.25
N ALA A 105 -9.45 -6.00 -19.98
CA ALA A 105 -8.59 -5.27 -20.91
C ALA A 105 -7.12 -5.66 -20.76
N PHE A 106 -6.68 -5.95 -19.54
CA PHE A 106 -5.31 -6.34 -19.22
C PHE A 106 -5.30 -7.64 -18.41
N PHE A 107 -4.33 -8.50 -18.71
CA PHE A 107 -4.08 -9.75 -17.99
C PHE A 107 -2.57 -10.00 -17.94
N SER A 108 -2.06 -10.32 -16.77
CA SER A 108 -0.70 -10.81 -16.58
C SER A 108 -0.67 -11.90 -15.50
N ALA A 109 0.08 -12.95 -15.77
CA ALA A 109 0.45 -13.99 -14.81
C ALA A 109 1.95 -13.91 -14.48
N GLU A 110 2.58 -12.77 -14.71
CA GLU A 110 4.01 -12.58 -14.49
C GLU A 110 4.35 -12.53 -13.00
N LYS A 111 5.29 -13.38 -12.62
CA LYS A 111 5.81 -13.52 -11.25
C LYS A 111 6.92 -12.51 -10.92
N THR A 112 7.25 -11.63 -11.87
CA THR A 112 8.44 -10.76 -11.82
C THR A 112 8.15 -9.32 -11.43
N LEU A 113 6.87 -8.93 -11.36
CA LEU A 113 6.51 -7.56 -10.97
C LEU A 113 6.97 -7.29 -9.52
N PRO A 114 7.66 -6.18 -9.30
CA PRO A 114 8.06 -5.77 -7.96
C PRO A 114 6.89 -5.66 -6.99
N VAL A 115 7.16 -5.93 -5.72
CA VAL A 115 6.19 -5.80 -4.62
C VAL A 115 6.73 -4.81 -3.62
N THR A 116 5.89 -3.86 -3.22
CA THR A 116 6.11 -2.98 -2.07
C THR A 116 5.38 -3.58 -0.87
N LEU A 117 6.15 -4.02 0.13
CA LEU A 117 5.66 -4.80 1.26
C LEU A 117 5.70 -3.98 2.55
N GLY A 118 4.61 -3.96 3.31
CA GLY A 118 4.61 -3.55 4.70
C GLY A 118 4.57 -4.77 5.63
N LEU A 119 5.49 -4.86 6.56
CA LEU A 119 5.46 -5.82 7.65
C LEU A 119 5.04 -5.09 8.93
N LEU A 120 3.90 -5.46 9.49
CA LEU A 120 3.37 -4.92 10.73
C LEU A 120 3.48 -5.96 11.84
N ILE A 121 4.10 -5.59 12.96
CA ILE A 121 4.35 -6.48 14.10
C ILE A 121 3.60 -5.91 15.31
N ASP A 122 2.68 -6.69 15.84
CA ASP A 122 2.01 -6.38 17.09
C ASP A 122 3.00 -6.51 18.24
N THR A 123 3.15 -5.45 19.02
CA THR A 123 4.02 -5.41 20.20
C THR A 123 3.23 -5.17 21.49
N SER A 124 1.92 -5.43 21.43
CA SER A 124 1.06 -5.37 22.62
C SER A 124 1.40 -6.46 23.63
N GLY A 125 0.90 -6.31 24.85
CA GLY A 125 1.23 -7.20 25.95
C GLY A 125 0.85 -8.68 25.72
N SER A 126 -0.09 -8.98 24.84
CA SER A 126 -0.46 -10.36 24.46
C SER A 126 0.65 -11.10 23.73
N GLU A 127 1.53 -10.37 23.02
CA GLU A 127 2.59 -10.95 22.20
C GLU A 127 3.92 -11.16 22.98
N GLN A 128 3.97 -10.84 24.27
CA GLN A 128 5.20 -10.85 25.09
C GLN A 128 5.97 -12.17 24.99
N ASN A 129 5.30 -13.30 24.97
CA ASN A 129 5.94 -14.62 24.94
C ASN A 129 6.31 -15.08 23.52
N ARG A 130 5.78 -14.43 22.50
CA ARG A 130 5.89 -14.86 21.09
C ARG A 130 6.80 -13.97 20.27
N LEU A 131 6.95 -12.70 20.64
CA LEU A 131 7.70 -11.70 19.89
C LEU A 131 9.09 -12.17 19.42
N PRO A 132 9.91 -12.88 20.22
CA PRO A 132 11.21 -13.37 19.73
C PRO A 132 11.09 -14.35 18.56
N ALA A 133 10.13 -15.29 18.61
CA ALA A 133 9.88 -16.23 17.53
C ALA A 133 9.29 -15.54 16.28
N GLU A 134 8.43 -14.56 16.51
CA GLU A 134 7.86 -13.73 15.42
C GLU A 134 8.92 -12.91 14.70
N GLN A 135 9.86 -12.32 15.43
CA GLN A 135 10.99 -11.60 14.85
C GLN A 135 11.90 -12.51 14.02
N GLU A 136 12.18 -13.72 14.49
CA GLU A 136 12.97 -14.70 13.74
C GLU A 136 12.26 -15.13 12.46
N ALA A 137 10.99 -15.50 12.56
CA ALA A 137 10.19 -15.93 11.41
C ALA A 137 9.97 -14.79 10.40
N ALA A 138 9.73 -13.57 10.87
CA ALA A 138 9.60 -12.37 10.04
C ALA A 138 10.89 -12.04 9.29
N THR A 139 12.04 -12.14 9.94
CA THR A 139 13.35 -11.97 9.29
C THR A 139 13.57 -13.03 8.21
N ALA A 140 13.29 -14.29 8.51
CA ALA A 140 13.40 -15.39 7.53
C ALA A 140 12.46 -15.16 6.33
N PHE A 141 11.23 -14.71 6.59
CA PHE A 141 10.24 -14.37 5.56
C PHE A 141 10.74 -13.27 4.62
N LEU A 142 11.17 -12.11 5.16
CA LEU A 142 11.66 -11.01 4.31
C LEU A 142 12.86 -11.42 3.48
N ASN A 143 13.79 -12.19 4.08
CA ASN A 143 14.95 -12.73 3.35
C ASN A 143 14.57 -13.66 2.20
N ARG A 144 13.47 -14.38 2.32
CA ARG A 144 12.98 -15.31 1.31
C ARG A 144 12.10 -14.64 0.24
N VAL A 145 11.21 -13.73 0.68
CA VAL A 145 10.21 -13.14 -0.22
C VAL A 145 10.75 -12.02 -1.06
N LEU A 146 11.64 -11.17 -0.52
CA LEU A 146 12.16 -10.02 -1.25
C LEU A 146 13.10 -10.44 -2.38
N ARG A 147 12.88 -9.90 -3.56
CA ARG A 147 13.73 -10.04 -4.75
C ARG A 147 14.30 -8.68 -5.12
N LYS A 148 15.19 -8.66 -6.08
CA LYS A 148 15.72 -7.40 -6.63
C LYS A 148 14.57 -6.52 -7.16
N GLY A 149 14.51 -5.30 -6.69
CA GLY A 149 13.47 -4.32 -7.03
C GLY A 149 12.24 -4.38 -6.12
N ASP A 150 12.15 -5.34 -5.19
CA ASP A 150 11.15 -5.30 -4.12
C ASP A 150 11.67 -4.44 -2.97
N GLU A 151 10.76 -3.73 -2.31
CA GLU A 151 11.06 -2.95 -1.12
C GLU A 151 10.14 -3.36 0.03
N ALA A 152 10.64 -3.25 1.25
CA ALA A 152 9.82 -3.46 2.43
C ALA A 152 9.99 -2.33 3.45
N MET A 153 8.93 -2.07 4.21
CA MET A 153 8.94 -1.27 5.43
C MET A 153 8.58 -2.15 6.62
N VAL A 154 8.99 -1.73 7.82
CA VAL A 154 8.65 -2.41 9.08
C VAL A 154 8.02 -1.40 10.04
N ILE A 155 6.86 -1.75 10.54
CA ILE A 155 6.10 -1.00 11.56
C ILE A 155 5.88 -1.91 12.75
N SER A 156 6.05 -1.42 13.97
CA SER A 156 5.49 -2.03 15.18
C SER A 156 4.31 -1.22 15.68
N PHE A 157 3.38 -1.88 16.35
CA PHE A 157 2.24 -1.20 16.92
C PHE A 157 1.81 -1.85 18.25
N ASP A 158 1.50 -1.00 19.20
CA ASP A 158 0.84 -1.30 20.46
C ASP A 158 -0.16 -0.16 20.76
N VAL A 159 0.08 0.67 21.77
CA VAL A 159 -0.69 1.91 22.02
C VAL A 159 -0.39 2.96 20.95
N ASP A 160 0.84 2.95 20.43
CA ASP A 160 1.35 3.84 19.39
C ASP A 160 1.72 3.03 18.13
N VAL A 161 1.91 3.73 17.02
CA VAL A 161 2.33 3.15 15.74
C VAL A 161 3.71 3.68 15.39
N ASP A 162 4.72 2.81 15.42
CA ASP A 162 6.12 3.17 15.24
C ASP A 162 6.68 2.65 13.91
N LEU A 163 7.18 3.54 13.07
CA LEU A 163 7.91 3.19 11.86
C LEU A 163 9.35 2.79 12.21
N LEU A 164 9.64 1.50 12.25
CA LEU A 164 10.98 0.98 12.57
C LEU A 164 11.95 1.05 11.40
N SER A 165 11.45 0.88 10.16
CA SER A 165 12.20 1.09 8.92
C SER A 165 11.28 1.57 7.82
N ASP A 166 11.67 2.61 7.12
CA ASP A 166 11.01 3.02 5.88
C ASP A 166 11.36 2.05 4.74
N PHE A 167 10.72 2.19 3.58
CA PHE A 167 10.95 1.32 2.43
C PHE A 167 12.42 1.20 2.06
N THR A 168 12.89 -0.03 1.94
CA THR A 168 14.26 -0.34 1.58
C THR A 168 14.38 -1.75 0.99
N GLU A 169 15.37 -1.95 0.11
CA GLU A 169 15.82 -3.27 -0.37
C GLU A 169 16.88 -3.87 0.58
N ASP A 170 17.42 -3.08 1.53
CA ASP A 170 18.50 -3.53 2.45
C ASP A 170 17.95 -4.48 3.53
N ARG A 171 18.16 -5.76 3.30
CA ARG A 171 17.74 -6.83 4.24
C ARG A 171 18.38 -6.71 5.62
N ALA A 172 19.62 -6.20 5.69
CA ALA A 172 20.27 -6.03 6.98
C ALA A 172 19.65 -4.86 7.78
N GLN A 173 19.17 -3.82 7.09
CA GLN A 173 18.39 -2.76 7.73
C GLN A 173 17.06 -3.28 8.22
N LEU A 174 16.34 -4.06 7.40
CA LEU A 174 15.08 -4.67 7.78
C LEU A 174 15.21 -5.64 8.96
N ASP A 175 16.26 -6.47 8.98
CA ASP A 175 16.54 -7.37 10.12
C ASP A 175 16.77 -6.57 11.42
N ARG A 176 17.56 -5.50 11.37
CA ARG A 176 17.77 -4.61 12.52
C ARG A 176 16.45 -3.97 12.99
N ALA A 177 15.62 -3.55 12.07
CA ALA A 177 14.31 -2.96 12.38
C ALA A 177 13.40 -3.99 13.07
N ILE A 178 13.27 -5.20 12.51
CA ILE A 178 12.47 -6.27 13.11
C ILE A 178 12.98 -6.59 14.53
N ARG A 179 14.30 -6.75 14.70
CA ARG A 179 14.89 -7.02 16.04
C ARG A 179 14.79 -5.85 17.00
N SER A 180 14.48 -4.65 16.54
CA SER A 180 14.27 -3.48 17.40
C SER A 180 12.85 -3.41 17.99
N ALA A 181 11.89 -4.12 17.42
CA ALA A 181 10.54 -4.22 17.98
C ALA A 181 10.58 -4.71 19.44
N ARG A 182 9.83 -4.06 20.32
CA ARG A 182 9.81 -4.35 21.75
C ARG A 182 8.39 -4.26 22.29
N ILE A 183 8.10 -5.09 23.26
CA ILE A 183 6.89 -4.95 24.07
C ILE A 183 7.04 -3.72 24.96
N ASN A 184 6.25 -2.70 24.74
CA ASN A 184 6.25 -1.46 25.53
C ASN A 184 5.28 -1.53 26.72
N ALA A 185 4.54 -2.62 26.89
CA ALA A 185 3.65 -2.79 28.01
C ALA A 185 4.43 -2.67 29.32
N PRO A 186 4.11 -1.73 30.22
CA PRO A 186 4.79 -1.65 31.51
C PRO A 186 4.55 -2.95 32.24
N MET A 187 5.64 -3.62 32.63
CA MET A 187 5.58 -4.79 33.51
C MET A 187 4.96 -4.32 34.82
N VAL A 188 3.70 -4.60 35.03
CA VAL A 188 3.11 -4.54 36.36
C VAL A 188 3.73 -5.70 37.12
N SER A 189 4.80 -5.39 37.85
CA SER A 189 5.42 -6.35 38.78
C SER A 189 4.35 -6.76 39.78
N MET A 190 3.82 -7.97 39.62
CA MET A 190 2.85 -8.54 40.56
C MET A 190 3.45 -8.78 41.97
N THR A 191 4.75 -8.49 42.15
CA THR A 191 5.47 -8.77 43.40
C THR A 191 5.34 -7.69 44.47
N ASN A 192 4.77 -6.52 44.15
CA ASN A 192 4.49 -5.48 45.15
C ASN A 192 3.34 -4.58 44.75
N PRO A 193 2.08 -4.88 45.12
CA PRO A 193 0.94 -4.02 44.86
C PRO A 193 0.93 -2.84 45.82
N GLY A 194 1.89 -1.92 45.68
CA GLY A 194 1.77 -0.58 46.26
C GLY A 194 0.56 0.15 45.71
N PRO A 195 -0.05 1.09 46.45
CA PRO A 195 -1.17 1.84 45.98
C PRO A 195 -0.74 2.71 44.79
N LEU A 196 -1.14 2.32 43.57
CA LEU A 196 -0.96 3.12 42.38
C LEU A 196 -1.87 4.37 42.46
N PRO A 197 -1.38 5.55 42.06
CA PRO A 197 -2.21 6.74 41.99
C PRO A 197 -3.45 6.48 41.14
N PRO A 198 -4.63 7.03 41.50
CA PRO A 198 -5.89 6.78 40.77
C PRO A 198 -5.82 7.10 39.28
N GLU A 199 -4.99 8.03 38.87
CA GLU A 199 -4.85 8.49 37.48
C GLU A 199 -3.99 7.57 36.62
N SER A 200 -3.15 6.72 37.21
CA SER A 200 -2.31 5.76 36.51
C SER A 200 -3.04 4.43 36.22
N ARG A 201 -4.25 4.26 36.75
CA ARG A 201 -4.98 2.97 36.68
C ARG A 201 -5.66 2.68 35.37
N THR A 202 -5.81 3.64 34.45
CA THR A 202 -6.69 3.46 33.29
C THR A 202 -6.18 3.96 31.96
N ARG A 203 -5.04 4.63 31.86
CA ARG A 203 -4.63 5.28 30.62
C ARG A 203 -3.31 4.82 29.99
N GLY A 204 -2.60 3.89 30.60
CA GLY A 204 -1.24 3.59 30.15
C GLY A 204 -0.86 2.12 29.98
N LEU A 205 -1.79 1.18 30.07
CA LEU A 205 -1.43 -0.22 30.27
C LEU A 205 -2.02 -1.25 29.32
N ARG A 206 -2.98 -0.89 28.52
CA ARG A 206 -3.59 -1.80 27.54
C ARG A 206 -4.09 -1.00 26.36
N GLY A 207 -3.51 -1.22 25.22
CA GLY A 207 -4.01 -0.68 23.98
C GLY A 207 -3.30 -1.37 22.84
N THR A 208 -4.05 -1.66 21.80
CA THR A 208 -3.52 -2.14 20.53
C THR A 208 -4.16 -1.25 19.46
N ALA A 209 -3.35 -0.39 18.86
CA ALA A 209 -3.79 0.53 17.81
C ALA A 209 -3.75 -0.17 16.44
N PHE A 210 -4.42 -1.31 16.33
CA PHE A 210 -4.36 -2.18 15.15
C PHE A 210 -4.92 -1.51 13.89
N TYR A 211 -6.09 -0.85 14.02
CA TYR A 211 -6.68 -0.18 12.85
C TYR A 211 -5.91 1.08 12.48
N ASP A 212 -5.38 1.82 13.47
CA ASP A 212 -4.50 2.97 13.22
C ASP A 212 -3.22 2.55 12.46
N ALA A 213 -2.65 1.38 12.80
CA ALA A 213 -1.47 0.84 12.12
C ALA A 213 -1.76 0.53 10.65
N ILE A 214 -2.89 -0.10 10.34
CA ILE A 214 -3.31 -0.36 8.95
C ILE A 214 -3.55 0.96 8.21
N TRP A 215 -4.28 1.89 8.84
CA TRP A 215 -4.59 3.19 8.25
C TRP A 215 -3.32 3.99 7.93
N THR A 216 -2.38 4.07 8.88
CA THR A 216 -1.09 4.74 8.69
C THR A 216 -0.25 4.06 7.61
N ALA A 217 -0.15 2.72 7.64
CA ALA A 217 0.60 1.98 6.64
C ALA A 217 0.05 2.19 5.22
N CYS A 218 -1.27 2.15 5.06
CA CYS A 218 -1.91 2.33 3.76
C CYS A 218 -1.99 3.80 3.34
N GLY A 219 -2.50 4.68 4.22
CA GLY A 219 -2.80 6.07 3.89
C GLY A 219 -1.56 6.95 3.78
N ASP A 220 -0.60 6.79 4.70
CA ASP A 220 0.57 7.67 4.75
C ASP A 220 1.77 7.12 3.99
N LYS A 221 1.95 5.79 3.97
CA LYS A 221 3.14 5.17 3.39
C LYS A 221 2.88 4.57 2.00
N LEU A 222 1.93 3.65 1.87
CA LEU A 222 1.66 2.94 0.62
C LEU A 222 0.87 3.77 -0.40
N ALA A 223 0.26 4.88 -0.01
CA ALA A 223 -0.51 5.73 -0.91
C ALA A 223 0.34 6.34 -2.03
N THR A 224 1.61 6.61 -1.77
CA THR A 224 2.56 7.19 -2.73
C THR A 224 3.28 6.15 -3.58
N GLU A 225 3.17 4.87 -3.19
CA GLU A 225 3.84 3.79 -3.89
C GLU A 225 3.01 3.28 -5.07
N ALA A 226 3.72 2.93 -6.15
CA ALA A 226 3.12 2.38 -7.36
C ALA A 226 3.26 0.85 -7.40
N GLY A 227 2.43 0.19 -8.21
CA GLY A 227 2.56 -1.24 -8.45
C GLY A 227 1.82 -2.10 -7.43
N ARG A 228 2.36 -3.29 -7.15
CA ARG A 228 1.78 -4.28 -6.25
C ARG A 228 2.14 -3.95 -4.80
N LYS A 229 1.12 -3.81 -3.98
CA LYS A 229 1.25 -3.45 -2.57
C LYS A 229 0.61 -4.49 -1.68
N ALA A 230 1.33 -4.91 -0.65
CA ALA A 230 0.81 -5.85 0.33
C ALA A 230 1.22 -5.46 1.76
N LEU A 231 0.33 -5.75 2.71
CA LEU A 231 0.66 -5.79 4.12
C LEU A 231 0.67 -7.24 4.61
N VAL A 232 1.65 -7.58 5.43
CA VAL A 232 1.66 -8.80 6.21
C VAL A 232 1.70 -8.40 7.67
N ILE A 233 0.68 -8.80 8.42
CA ILE A 233 0.46 -8.36 9.80
C ILE A 233 0.49 -9.59 10.71
N ILE A 234 1.26 -9.52 11.79
CA ILE A 234 1.29 -10.52 12.86
C ILE A 234 0.55 -9.91 14.05
N THR A 235 -0.58 -10.47 14.47
CA THR A 235 -1.44 -9.90 15.53
C THR A 235 -2.50 -10.91 15.99
N ASP A 236 -3.08 -10.70 17.18
CA ASP A 236 -4.32 -11.35 17.64
C ASP A 236 -5.59 -10.64 17.12
N ALA A 237 -5.42 -9.50 16.41
CA ALA A 237 -6.45 -8.64 15.85
C ALA A 237 -7.43 -8.03 16.90
N ASP A 238 -7.06 -8.02 18.20
CA ASP A 238 -7.87 -7.42 19.26
C ASP A 238 -7.54 -5.94 19.44
N ASP A 239 -8.22 -5.09 18.69
CA ASP A 239 -8.04 -3.63 18.76
C ASP A 239 -8.63 -3.06 20.04
N GLN A 240 -7.83 -2.32 20.81
CA GLN A 240 -8.24 -1.71 22.06
C GLN A 240 -7.87 -0.23 22.19
N GLY A 241 -7.38 0.40 21.12
CA GLY A 241 -6.83 1.75 21.23
C GLY A 241 -6.89 2.63 19.99
N SER A 242 -7.30 2.10 18.86
CA SER A 242 -7.36 2.87 17.61
C SER A 242 -8.32 4.04 17.68
N LYS A 243 -7.94 5.12 17.02
CA LYS A 243 -8.77 6.32 16.80
C LYS A 243 -9.70 6.14 15.61
N VAL A 244 -9.22 5.40 14.59
CA VAL A 244 -10.01 5.06 13.41
C VAL A 244 -10.80 3.77 13.64
N ARG A 245 -11.89 3.60 12.91
CA ARG A 245 -12.70 2.37 12.91
C ARG A 245 -12.15 1.38 11.89
N VAL A 246 -12.52 0.11 12.06
CA VAL A 246 -12.11 -0.95 11.14
C VAL A 246 -12.51 -0.66 9.68
N GLU A 247 -13.66 0.00 9.46
CA GLU A 247 -14.12 0.39 8.13
C GLU A 247 -13.19 1.42 7.48
N GLU A 248 -12.66 2.37 8.26
CA GLU A 248 -11.74 3.40 7.78
C GLU A 248 -10.36 2.82 7.44
N ALA A 249 -9.90 1.84 8.22
CA ALA A 249 -8.69 1.08 7.92
C ALA A 249 -8.82 0.26 6.63
N ILE A 250 -9.96 -0.41 6.44
CA ILE A 250 -10.28 -1.15 5.20
C ILE A 250 -10.35 -0.19 4.02
N GLU A 251 -11.03 0.94 4.15
CA GLU A 251 -11.12 1.97 3.10
C GLU A 251 -9.74 2.46 2.68
N ALA A 252 -8.83 2.72 3.63
CA ALA A 252 -7.46 3.13 3.33
C ALA A 252 -6.71 2.08 2.47
N ALA A 253 -6.88 0.80 2.79
CA ALA A 253 -6.30 -0.29 2.02
C ALA A 253 -6.91 -0.42 0.61
N GLU A 254 -8.25 -0.28 0.50
CA GLU A 254 -8.95 -0.36 -0.79
C GLU A 254 -8.60 0.82 -1.71
N ARG A 255 -8.46 2.04 -1.16
CA ARG A 255 -8.05 3.23 -1.92
C ARG A 255 -6.63 3.11 -2.45
N THR A 256 -5.74 2.49 -1.70
CA THR A 256 -4.35 2.28 -2.10
C THR A 256 -4.12 0.99 -2.88
N ASN A 257 -5.17 0.17 -3.09
CA ASN A 257 -5.10 -1.15 -3.71
C ASN A 257 -4.06 -2.06 -3.03
N THR A 258 -4.09 -2.09 -1.70
CA THR A 258 -3.19 -2.88 -0.87
C THR A 258 -3.88 -4.16 -0.42
N VAL A 259 -3.24 -5.30 -0.67
CA VAL A 259 -3.70 -6.62 -0.19
C VAL A 259 -3.21 -6.82 1.24
N ILE A 260 -4.08 -7.25 2.17
CA ILE A 260 -3.70 -7.45 3.57
C ILE A 260 -3.78 -8.93 3.94
N HIS A 261 -2.64 -9.51 4.27
CA HIS A 261 -2.53 -10.84 4.86
C HIS A 261 -2.32 -10.74 6.36
N ILE A 262 -3.04 -11.55 7.13
CA ILE A 262 -2.96 -11.55 8.60
C ILE A 262 -2.51 -12.93 9.07
N LEU A 263 -1.40 -12.97 9.78
CA LEU A 263 -0.96 -14.09 10.59
C LEU A 263 -1.60 -13.91 11.97
N LEU A 264 -2.72 -14.61 12.15
CA LEU A 264 -3.53 -14.49 13.36
C LEU A 264 -2.94 -15.38 14.44
N VAL A 265 -2.22 -14.78 15.38
CA VAL A 265 -1.65 -15.46 16.53
C VAL A 265 -2.66 -15.48 17.67
N HIS A 266 -2.65 -16.55 18.46
CA HIS A 266 -3.55 -16.73 19.60
C HIS A 266 -2.79 -17.20 20.81
N ASP A 267 -2.88 -16.42 21.90
CA ASP A 267 -2.45 -16.82 23.23
C ASP A 267 -3.70 -17.17 24.07
N PRO A 268 -3.80 -18.37 24.68
CA PRO A 268 -4.97 -18.78 25.45
C PRO A 268 -5.37 -17.88 26.62
N GLY A 269 -4.50 -16.96 27.02
CA GLY A 269 -4.74 -16.01 28.13
C GLY A 269 -5.31 -14.66 27.72
N PHE A 270 -5.39 -14.39 26.41
CA PHE A 270 -5.77 -13.09 25.87
C PHE A 270 -6.93 -13.20 24.88
N GLY A 271 -7.54 -12.06 24.55
CA GLY A 271 -8.53 -11.96 23.49
C GLY A 271 -7.92 -12.18 22.12
N TRP A 272 -8.72 -12.64 21.16
CA TRP A 272 -8.37 -12.67 19.73
C TRP A 272 -9.62 -12.46 18.88
N ARG A 273 -9.46 -11.89 17.70
CA ARG A 273 -10.60 -11.47 16.90
C ARG A 273 -10.52 -11.99 15.46
N PRO A 274 -10.76 -13.30 15.23
CA PRO A 274 -10.75 -13.87 13.89
C PRO A 274 -11.80 -13.26 12.98
N ASP A 275 -12.93 -12.82 13.51
CA ASP A 275 -13.99 -12.13 12.77
C ASP A 275 -13.49 -10.82 12.15
N ILE A 276 -12.73 -10.04 12.91
CA ILE A 276 -12.12 -8.78 12.43
C ILE A 276 -11.00 -9.07 11.43
N ALA A 277 -10.11 -10.01 11.74
CA ALA A 277 -9.05 -10.42 10.83
C ALA A 277 -9.60 -10.84 9.46
N HIS A 278 -10.63 -11.71 9.45
CA HIS A 278 -11.30 -12.13 8.21
C HIS A 278 -12.00 -10.97 7.49
N LYS A 279 -12.65 -10.06 8.23
CA LYS A 279 -13.30 -8.89 7.64
C LYS A 279 -12.31 -8.05 6.83
N ILE A 280 -11.12 -7.77 7.39
CA ILE A 280 -10.07 -6.96 6.77
C ILE A 280 -9.44 -7.70 5.57
N ALA A 281 -8.98 -8.94 5.79
CA ALA A 281 -8.31 -9.71 4.75
C ALA A 281 -9.23 -10.00 3.56
N ASP A 282 -10.47 -10.41 3.81
CA ASP A 282 -11.45 -10.69 2.77
C ASP A 282 -11.83 -9.46 1.93
N ALA A 283 -11.91 -8.27 2.55
CA ALA A 283 -12.23 -7.03 1.84
C ALA A 283 -11.13 -6.68 0.83
N THR A 284 -9.87 -6.86 1.23
CA THR A 284 -8.69 -6.46 0.46
C THR A 284 -8.18 -7.55 -0.50
N GLY A 285 -8.76 -8.76 -0.46
CA GLY A 285 -8.34 -9.89 -1.29
C GLY A 285 -7.17 -10.68 -0.72
N GLY A 286 -6.81 -10.44 0.53
CA GLY A 286 -5.79 -11.19 1.24
C GLY A 286 -6.34 -12.38 2.00
N ARG A 287 -5.62 -12.79 3.04
CA ARG A 287 -5.91 -14.04 3.73
C ARG A 287 -5.56 -13.98 5.21
N VAL A 288 -6.33 -14.69 6.02
CA VAL A 288 -5.99 -15.00 7.41
C VAL A 288 -5.40 -16.41 7.48
N ILE A 289 -4.29 -16.54 8.21
CA ILE A 289 -3.70 -17.83 8.55
C ILE A 289 -3.56 -17.87 10.08
N GLU A 290 -4.29 -18.81 10.69
CA GLU A 290 -4.21 -19.02 12.13
C GLU A 290 -2.89 -19.71 12.50
N VAL A 291 -2.20 -19.14 13.51
CA VAL A 291 -0.88 -19.57 13.95
C VAL A 291 -0.98 -20.06 15.39
N SER A 292 -0.82 -21.36 15.61
CA SER A 292 -0.87 -21.98 16.94
C SER A 292 0.50 -22.38 17.49
N SER A 293 1.55 -22.27 16.69
CA SER A 293 2.92 -22.62 17.09
C SER A 293 3.94 -21.91 16.19
N GLU A 294 5.19 -21.85 16.64
CA GLU A 294 6.31 -21.31 15.89
C GLU A 294 6.48 -22.01 14.51
N LYS A 295 6.37 -23.33 14.48
CA LYS A 295 6.40 -24.07 13.21
C LYS A 295 5.30 -23.61 12.25
N HIS A 296 4.07 -23.44 12.74
CA HIS A 296 2.97 -22.94 11.92
C HIS A 296 3.20 -21.50 11.46
N LEU A 297 3.92 -20.68 12.22
CA LEU A 297 4.28 -19.32 11.83
C LEU A 297 5.20 -19.34 10.60
N HIS A 298 6.23 -20.17 10.59
CA HIS A 298 7.10 -20.35 9.42
C HIS A 298 6.33 -20.87 8.19
N GLU A 299 5.48 -21.88 8.38
CA GLU A 299 4.64 -22.42 7.30
C GLU A 299 3.66 -21.38 6.75
N ALA A 300 3.12 -20.50 7.61
CA ALA A 300 2.23 -19.43 7.23
C ALA A 300 2.95 -18.37 6.37
N PHE A 301 4.15 -17.97 6.77
CA PHE A 301 4.98 -17.07 5.97
C PHE A 301 5.38 -17.68 4.62
N ASP A 302 5.67 -18.98 4.57
CA ASP A 302 5.93 -19.68 3.31
C ASP A 302 4.74 -19.62 2.37
N GLN A 303 3.53 -19.85 2.89
CA GLN A 303 2.30 -19.77 2.11
C GLN A 303 2.05 -18.34 1.58
N ILE A 304 2.29 -17.31 2.40
CA ILE A 304 2.16 -15.91 1.94
C ILE A 304 3.21 -15.59 0.87
N SER A 305 4.45 -16.07 1.05
CA SER A 305 5.50 -15.89 0.03
C SER A 305 5.09 -16.48 -1.32
N GLU A 306 4.47 -17.65 -1.33
CA GLU A 306 3.96 -18.28 -2.54
C GLU A 306 2.79 -17.49 -3.16
N GLU A 307 1.87 -16.99 -2.34
CA GLU A 307 0.76 -16.15 -2.79
C GLU A 307 1.25 -14.87 -3.45
N LEU A 308 2.09 -14.12 -2.75
CA LEU A 308 2.67 -12.89 -3.28
C LEU A 308 3.43 -13.08 -4.60
N ARG A 309 3.86 -14.29 -4.92
CA ARG A 309 4.58 -14.61 -6.17
C ARG A 309 3.73 -15.31 -7.22
N SER A 310 2.47 -15.60 -6.90
CA SER A 310 1.58 -16.37 -7.80
C SER A 310 0.29 -15.62 -8.13
N GLU A 311 0.24 -14.32 -7.86
CA GLU A 311 -0.91 -13.48 -8.16
C GLU A 311 -1.03 -13.21 -9.65
N TYR A 312 -2.27 -13.21 -10.13
CA TYR A 312 -2.66 -12.68 -11.43
C TYR A 312 -2.95 -11.19 -11.31
N THR A 313 -2.53 -10.43 -12.30
CA THR A 313 -2.96 -9.03 -12.46
C THR A 313 -4.02 -8.96 -13.54
N LEU A 314 -5.21 -8.54 -13.16
CA LEU A 314 -6.34 -8.32 -14.05
C LEU A 314 -6.62 -6.82 -14.13
N GLY A 315 -6.97 -6.33 -15.30
CA GLY A 315 -7.33 -4.93 -15.48
C GLY A 315 -8.54 -4.79 -16.39
N TYR A 316 -9.44 -3.87 -16.04
CA TYR A 316 -10.58 -3.52 -16.88
C TYR A 316 -10.84 -2.02 -16.87
N TYR A 317 -11.47 -1.53 -17.91
CA TYR A 317 -12.01 -0.18 -17.95
C TYR A 317 -13.48 -0.24 -17.52
N PRO A 318 -13.86 0.43 -16.40
CA PRO A 318 -15.22 0.33 -15.90
C PRO A 318 -16.22 0.91 -16.90
N THR A 319 -17.33 0.20 -17.12
CA THR A 319 -18.45 0.69 -17.93
C THR A 319 -19.11 1.92 -17.30
N ASN A 320 -19.09 2.02 -15.99
CA ASN A 320 -19.46 3.24 -15.26
C ASN A 320 -18.23 4.13 -15.10
N ALA A 321 -18.09 5.13 -15.97
CA ALA A 321 -16.96 6.06 -15.95
C ALA A 321 -17.12 7.23 -14.95
N ALA A 322 -18.17 7.27 -14.12
CA ALA A 322 -18.38 8.36 -13.16
C ALA A 322 -17.23 8.44 -12.16
N ARG A 323 -16.76 9.67 -11.90
CA ARG A 323 -15.67 9.97 -10.95
C ARG A 323 -16.30 10.61 -9.70
N ASP A 324 -17.12 9.85 -9.01
CA ASP A 324 -18.00 10.29 -7.92
C ASP A 324 -17.49 9.95 -6.52
N GLY A 325 -16.37 9.21 -6.44
CA GLY A 325 -15.78 8.77 -5.16
C GLY A 325 -16.58 7.66 -4.48
N THR A 326 -17.60 7.09 -5.13
CA THR A 326 -18.42 6.04 -4.54
C THR A 326 -17.71 4.68 -4.56
N PHE A 327 -18.06 3.84 -3.60
CA PHE A 327 -17.60 2.45 -3.55
C PHE A 327 -18.26 1.62 -4.65
N ARG A 328 -17.46 0.82 -5.35
CA ARG A 328 -17.88 -0.09 -6.41
C ARG A 328 -17.49 -1.51 -6.05
N LYS A 329 -18.48 -2.36 -5.94
CA LYS A 329 -18.29 -3.76 -5.61
C LYS A 329 -17.64 -4.50 -6.78
N ILE A 330 -16.59 -5.28 -6.50
CA ILE A 330 -15.93 -6.15 -7.46
C ILE A 330 -16.19 -7.60 -7.09
N LYS A 331 -16.43 -8.43 -8.09
CA LYS A 331 -16.44 -9.88 -7.97
C LYS A 331 -15.62 -10.47 -9.11
N VAL A 332 -14.62 -11.29 -8.76
CA VAL A 332 -13.83 -12.05 -9.73
C VAL A 332 -14.16 -13.51 -9.58
N GLU A 333 -14.48 -14.15 -10.67
CA GLU A 333 -14.81 -15.57 -10.72
C GLU A 333 -13.87 -16.30 -11.68
N ALA A 334 -13.54 -17.54 -11.35
CA ALA A 334 -12.96 -18.46 -12.32
C ALA A 334 -14.10 -19.17 -13.08
N THR A 335 -13.88 -19.47 -14.35
CA THR A 335 -14.82 -20.24 -15.19
C THR A 335 -15.03 -21.64 -14.61
N ASP A 336 -13.96 -22.25 -14.09
CA ASP A 336 -14.03 -23.49 -13.32
C ASP A 336 -14.53 -23.19 -11.90
N LYS A 337 -15.73 -23.72 -11.57
CA LYS A 337 -16.40 -23.56 -10.27
C LYS A 337 -15.68 -24.25 -9.11
N ASP A 338 -14.77 -25.15 -9.40
CA ASP A 338 -13.96 -25.85 -8.40
C ASP A 338 -12.79 -25.00 -7.90
N LEU A 339 -12.54 -23.87 -8.56
CA LEU A 339 -11.50 -22.92 -8.20
C LEU A 339 -12.08 -21.76 -7.37
N LYS A 340 -11.36 -21.39 -6.32
CA LYS A 340 -11.67 -20.21 -5.49
C LYS A 340 -10.71 -19.09 -5.85
N VAL A 341 -11.28 -17.95 -6.24
CA VAL A 341 -10.53 -16.71 -6.49
C VAL A 341 -10.55 -15.85 -5.24
N LEU A 342 -9.38 -15.41 -4.80
CA LEU A 342 -9.19 -14.41 -3.77
C LEU A 342 -8.78 -13.11 -4.47
N ALA A 343 -9.58 -12.08 -4.32
CA ALA A 343 -9.36 -10.74 -4.86
C ALA A 343 -10.11 -9.73 -4.01
N ARG A 344 -9.72 -8.46 -4.07
CA ARG A 344 -10.44 -7.38 -3.37
C ARG A 344 -11.93 -7.36 -3.74
N LYS A 345 -12.76 -7.04 -2.76
CA LYS A 345 -14.22 -7.02 -2.94
C LYS A 345 -14.77 -5.73 -3.55
N GLY A 346 -13.95 -4.71 -3.67
CA GLY A 346 -14.35 -3.44 -4.25
C GLY A 346 -13.22 -2.43 -4.33
N TYR A 347 -13.58 -1.22 -4.74
CA TYR A 347 -12.70 -0.07 -4.77
C TYR A 347 -13.52 1.21 -4.73
N TYR A 348 -12.90 2.31 -4.37
CA TYR A 348 -13.50 3.63 -4.47
C TYR A 348 -13.19 4.26 -5.83
N ALA A 349 -14.22 4.66 -6.57
CA ALA A 349 -14.05 5.39 -7.82
C ALA A 349 -13.22 6.65 -7.57
N PRO A 350 -12.38 7.10 -8.54
CA PRO A 350 -11.73 8.39 -8.42
C PRO A 350 -12.77 9.48 -8.15
N LYS A 351 -12.38 10.50 -7.40
CA LYS A 351 -13.20 11.68 -7.18
C LYS A 351 -12.52 12.85 -7.85
N ASP A 352 -13.22 13.54 -8.72
CA ASP A 352 -12.72 14.80 -9.26
C ASP A 352 -12.57 15.78 -8.11
N GLY A 353 -11.38 16.38 -7.98
CA GLY A 353 -11.14 17.43 -7.02
C GLY A 353 -12.08 18.60 -7.27
N PRO A 354 -12.30 19.50 -6.29
CA PRO A 354 -12.93 20.77 -6.58
C PRO A 354 -12.10 21.47 -7.65
N ALA A 355 -12.80 21.89 -8.73
CA ALA A 355 -12.23 22.63 -9.84
C ALA A 355 -11.63 23.96 -9.35
#